data_5854dbceccf85ec66763f275cf98b900
#
_entry.id   5854dbceccf85ec66763f275cf98b900
#
_cell.length_a   1.000
_cell.length_b   1.000
_cell.length_c   1.000
_cell.angle_alpha   90.00
_cell.angle_beta   90.00
_cell.angle_gamma   90.00
#
_symmetry.space_group_name_H-M   'P 1'
#
loop_
_entity.id
_entity.type
_entity.pdbx_description
1 polymer ?
#
loop_
_entity_poly.entity_id
_entity_poly.type
_entity_poly.pdbx_seq_one_letter_code
_entity_poly.pdbx_strand_id
1 'polypeptide(L)'
;FKQIFLEIAKLHLCALSSNGKIIGFDTLRTRGGRVIHSFTGIPFAKPPVGSLRFKEPQPPQPWKEPLDATKNTTFCPQVDFADPTRSKIIGHEDCLVLHVYSPKVDKSAKLPVMIFIHGGGFMMGASVIHGPDLLLDKDVVLVTINYRLGPLGFASTGDEAIPANLGLKDQALAIKWVHDNIDNFGGNPDLVTIFGESAGAASVHLNLLSPLNKGLIHRGIAMSGSGYCPWAITPLQTLKDRTKALAVLCSCPPEPSLKGPCIFCIIALAFSSTPSSFPFSQDWAVGDLFFTPTIESETENAFLPKELDELDSEIPFVTGITSGEGGLFASGK
;
A
#
# COMPACT_ATOMS: atom_id res chain seq x y z
N PHE A 1 -42.18 12.43 14.09
CA PHE A 1 -41.47 13.73 14.04
C PHE A 1 -40.08 13.69 14.67
N LYS A 2 -39.89 13.07 15.84
CA LYS A 2 -38.55 12.96 16.50
C LYS A 2 -37.52 12.12 15.70
N GLN A 3 -37.98 11.12 14.98
CA GLN A 3 -37.12 10.25 14.16
C GLN A 3 -36.66 10.92 12.87
N ILE A 4 -37.51 11.75 12.28
CA ILE A 4 -37.16 12.57 11.08
C ILE A 4 -36.16 13.68 11.44
N PHE A 5 -36.26 14.27 12.66
CA PHE A 5 -35.29 15.27 13.12
C PHE A 5 -33.93 14.70 13.47
N LEU A 6 -33.84 13.41 13.84
CA LEU A 6 -32.55 12.72 14.09
C LEU A 6 -31.80 12.35 12.82
N GLU A 7 -32.49 12.20 11.69
CA GLU A 7 -31.85 11.97 10.38
C GLU A 7 -31.38 13.27 9.72
N ILE A 8 -32.00 14.42 10.02
CA ILE A 8 -31.62 15.73 9.47
C ILE A 8 -30.35 16.31 10.17
N ALA A 9 -29.98 15.82 11.34
CA ALA A 9 -28.86 16.34 12.15
C ALA A 9 -27.52 15.61 11.95
N LYS A 10 -27.39 14.68 11.01
CA LYS A 10 -26.09 14.25 10.51
C LYS A 10 -25.61 15.30 9.51
N LEU A 11 -25.00 16.36 10.01
CA LEU A 11 -24.12 17.20 9.17
C LEU A 11 -23.09 16.26 8.56
N HIS A 12 -23.33 15.83 7.30
CA HIS A 12 -22.39 14.98 6.59
C HIS A 12 -21.14 15.80 6.37
N LEU A 13 -20.07 15.40 7.04
CA LEU A 13 -18.75 15.94 6.77
C LEU A 13 -18.43 15.68 5.28
N CYS A 14 -18.08 16.72 4.54
CA CYS A 14 -17.82 16.61 3.12
C CYS A 14 -16.49 17.24 2.75
N ALA A 15 -15.75 16.54 1.91
CA ALA A 15 -14.60 17.10 1.20
C ALA A 15 -14.81 17.00 -0.31
N LEU A 16 -14.10 17.81 -1.07
CA LEU A 16 -14.11 17.79 -2.53
C LEU A 16 -12.74 17.28 -2.99
N SER A 17 -12.70 16.26 -3.84
CA SER A 17 -11.48 15.82 -4.51
C SER A 17 -11.54 16.15 -6.00
N SER A 18 -10.42 15.97 -6.69
CA SER A 18 -10.36 16.05 -8.16
C SER A 18 -11.31 15.05 -8.84
N ASN A 19 -11.69 13.98 -8.15
CA ASN A 19 -12.57 12.92 -8.67
C ASN A 19 -14.05 13.11 -8.31
N GLY A 20 -14.38 14.01 -7.36
CA GLY A 20 -15.76 14.29 -6.95
C GLY A 20 -15.91 14.51 -5.45
N LYS A 21 -17.15 14.65 -5.01
CA LYS A 21 -17.50 14.87 -3.60
C LYS A 21 -17.34 13.59 -2.78
N ILE A 22 -16.80 13.74 -1.56
CA ILE A 22 -16.57 12.63 -0.61
C ILE A 22 -17.31 12.95 0.69
N ILE A 23 -18.06 11.98 1.22
CA ILE A 23 -18.78 12.08 2.48
C ILE A 23 -17.99 11.31 3.54
N GLY A 24 -17.59 11.99 4.61
CA GLY A 24 -16.91 11.42 5.76
C GLY A 24 -17.76 11.42 7.03
N PHE A 25 -17.13 11.15 8.16
CA PHE A 25 -17.73 11.13 9.48
C PHE A 25 -16.79 11.74 10.54
N ASP A 26 -17.34 12.15 11.69
CA ASP A 26 -16.64 12.83 12.78
C ASP A 26 -16.87 12.18 14.15
N THR A 27 -17.18 10.89 14.16
CA THR A 27 -17.45 10.14 15.41
C THR A 27 -16.20 9.63 16.10
N LEU A 28 -15.06 9.58 15.39
CA LEU A 28 -13.79 9.16 15.99
C LEU A 28 -13.24 10.24 16.93
N ARG A 29 -12.50 9.76 17.94
CA ARG A 29 -11.80 10.62 18.90
C ARG A 29 -10.38 10.12 19.08
N THR A 30 -9.44 11.05 19.26
CA THR A 30 -8.09 10.69 19.71
C THR A 30 -8.13 10.20 21.16
N ARG A 31 -7.01 9.63 21.60
CA ARG A 31 -6.84 9.25 23.00
C ARG A 31 -7.00 10.43 23.94
N GLY A 32 -6.63 11.65 23.52
CA GLY A 32 -6.84 12.90 24.24
C GLY A 32 -8.26 13.46 24.15
N GLY A 33 -9.18 12.79 23.43
CA GLY A 33 -10.59 13.20 23.28
C GLY A 33 -10.87 14.17 22.13
N ARG A 34 -9.88 14.49 21.31
CA ARG A 34 -10.02 15.39 20.15
C ARG A 34 -10.87 14.73 19.06
N VAL A 35 -11.76 15.51 18.43
CA VAL A 35 -12.56 15.07 17.28
C VAL A 35 -11.65 14.78 16.08
N ILE A 36 -11.90 13.68 15.39
CA ILE A 36 -11.22 13.30 14.15
C ILE A 36 -12.26 13.27 13.03
N HIS A 37 -12.01 14.02 11.98
CA HIS A 37 -12.74 13.97 10.73
C HIS A 37 -12.15 12.85 9.87
N SER A 38 -12.95 11.85 9.55
CA SER A 38 -12.48 10.60 8.93
C SER A 38 -13.14 10.38 7.58
N PHE A 39 -12.34 10.02 6.59
CA PHE A 39 -12.76 9.65 5.24
C PHE A 39 -12.08 8.34 4.88
N THR A 40 -12.83 7.25 4.85
CA THR A 40 -12.28 5.89 4.72
C THR A 40 -12.68 5.23 3.42
N GLY A 41 -11.73 4.55 2.75
CA GLY A 41 -11.99 3.84 1.51
C GLY A 41 -12.11 4.73 0.29
N ILE A 42 -11.31 5.79 0.20
CA ILE A 42 -11.25 6.64 -0.98
C ILE A 42 -10.42 5.94 -2.06
N PRO A 43 -10.99 5.62 -3.24
CA PRO A 43 -10.22 5.05 -4.34
C PRO A 43 -9.19 6.06 -4.86
N PHE A 44 -7.92 5.67 -4.89
CA PHE A 44 -6.86 6.46 -5.52
C PHE A 44 -6.46 5.91 -6.90
N ALA A 45 -6.95 4.71 -7.25
CA ALA A 45 -6.73 4.05 -8.54
C ALA A 45 -8.01 3.36 -9.01
N LYS A 46 -8.07 3.03 -10.30
CA LYS A 46 -9.04 2.09 -10.82
C LYS A 46 -8.82 0.71 -10.20
N PRO A 47 -9.90 -0.07 -9.94
CA PRO A 47 -9.74 -1.45 -9.50
C PRO A 47 -8.84 -2.25 -10.45
N PRO A 48 -7.75 -2.89 -9.96
CA PRO A 48 -6.83 -3.65 -10.79
C PRO A 48 -7.37 -5.06 -11.08
N VAL A 49 -8.55 -5.13 -11.67
CA VAL A 49 -9.29 -6.37 -11.96
C VAL A 49 -9.37 -6.65 -13.46
N GLY A 50 -9.62 -7.90 -13.83
CA GLY A 50 -9.82 -8.28 -15.22
C GLY A 50 -8.60 -7.95 -16.10
N SER A 51 -8.78 -7.11 -17.12
CA SER A 51 -7.70 -6.68 -18.03
C SER A 51 -6.69 -5.73 -17.40
N LEU A 52 -7.01 -5.11 -16.23
CA LEU A 52 -6.11 -4.25 -15.50
C LEU A 52 -5.26 -4.99 -14.45
N ARG A 53 -5.56 -6.28 -14.23
CA ARG A 53 -4.75 -7.12 -13.36
C ARG A 53 -3.34 -7.26 -13.93
N PHE A 54 -2.31 -7.21 -13.09
CA PHE A 54 -0.91 -7.17 -13.50
C PHE A 54 -0.55 -6.01 -14.45
N LYS A 55 -1.33 -4.94 -14.43
CA LYS A 55 -0.99 -3.70 -15.15
C LYS A 55 -0.67 -2.59 -14.16
N GLU A 56 0.04 -1.58 -14.64
CA GLU A 56 0.33 -0.38 -13.88
C GLU A 56 -0.97 0.27 -13.41
N PRO A 57 -1.00 0.85 -12.19
CA PRO A 57 -2.19 1.47 -11.66
C PRO A 57 -2.59 2.68 -12.51
N GLN A 58 -3.88 2.84 -12.70
CA GLN A 58 -4.46 3.97 -13.43
C GLN A 58 -5.26 4.86 -12.49
N PRO A 59 -5.26 6.19 -12.68
CA PRO A 59 -6.08 7.10 -11.88
C PRO A 59 -7.57 6.68 -11.89
N PRO A 60 -8.30 6.89 -10.79
CA PRO A 60 -9.70 6.54 -10.71
C PRO A 60 -10.54 7.41 -11.66
N GLN A 61 -11.69 6.90 -12.09
CA GLN A 61 -12.65 7.72 -12.83
C GLN A 61 -13.34 8.71 -11.89
N PRO A 62 -13.65 9.93 -12.34
CA PRO A 62 -14.51 10.83 -11.59
C PRO A 62 -15.88 10.18 -11.32
N TRP A 63 -16.37 10.35 -10.09
CA TRP A 63 -17.72 9.89 -9.71
C TRP A 63 -18.73 11.04 -9.74
N LYS A 64 -19.94 10.75 -10.18
CA LYS A 64 -21.03 11.74 -10.29
C LYS A 64 -21.76 11.91 -8.96
N GLU A 65 -22.02 10.78 -8.29
CA GLU A 65 -22.66 10.78 -6.98
C GLU A 65 -21.62 10.92 -5.88
N PRO A 66 -21.94 11.55 -4.73
CA PRO A 66 -21.00 11.64 -3.62
C PRO A 66 -20.55 10.26 -3.14
N LEU A 67 -19.23 10.06 -3.03
CA LEU A 67 -18.64 8.84 -2.48
C LEU A 67 -18.93 8.75 -0.98
N ASP A 68 -19.55 7.66 -0.54
CA ASP A 68 -19.70 7.34 0.89
C ASP A 68 -18.38 6.78 1.44
N ALA A 69 -17.60 7.63 2.11
CA ALA A 69 -16.34 7.28 2.77
C ALA A 69 -16.52 7.12 4.30
N THR A 70 -17.66 6.61 4.75
CA THR A 70 -17.97 6.41 6.17
C THR A 70 -17.65 4.99 6.66
N LYS A 71 -17.46 4.03 5.75
CA LYS A 71 -17.27 2.62 6.06
C LYS A 71 -16.30 2.00 5.07
N ASN A 72 -15.17 1.54 5.55
CA ASN A 72 -14.28 0.71 4.73
C ASN A 72 -13.42 -0.19 5.62
N THR A 73 -13.37 -1.47 5.28
CA THR A 73 -12.54 -2.50 5.90
C THR A 73 -11.83 -3.31 4.81
N THR A 74 -11.42 -2.64 3.74
CA THR A 74 -10.86 -3.29 2.55
C THR A 74 -9.44 -3.75 2.79
N PHE A 75 -9.20 -5.03 2.52
CA PHE A 75 -7.89 -5.65 2.45
C PHE A 75 -7.58 -6.00 0.98
N CYS A 76 -6.33 -5.85 0.56
CA CYS A 76 -5.85 -6.51 -0.65
C CYS A 76 -5.75 -8.02 -0.40
N PRO A 77 -5.85 -8.87 -1.44
CA PRO A 77 -5.80 -10.32 -1.28
C PRO A 77 -4.57 -10.76 -0.50
N GLN A 78 -4.78 -11.51 0.57
CA GLN A 78 -3.73 -11.99 1.47
C GLN A 78 -4.23 -13.15 2.34
N VAL A 79 -3.30 -13.87 2.97
CA VAL A 79 -3.65 -14.86 3.99
C VAL A 79 -4.15 -14.16 5.25
N ASP A 80 -5.19 -14.71 5.84
CA ASP A 80 -5.66 -14.27 7.16
C ASP A 80 -4.69 -14.77 8.25
N PHE A 81 -3.87 -13.85 8.78
CA PHE A 81 -2.91 -14.19 9.85
C PHE A 81 -3.57 -14.50 11.19
N ALA A 82 -4.85 -14.15 11.36
CA ALA A 82 -5.62 -14.57 12.53
C ALA A 82 -6.08 -16.04 12.41
N ASP A 83 -6.03 -16.64 11.23
CA ASP A 83 -6.27 -18.07 11.02
C ASP A 83 -5.02 -18.88 11.40
N PRO A 84 -5.05 -19.71 12.46
CA PRO A 84 -3.91 -20.52 12.87
C PRO A 84 -3.41 -21.49 11.78
N THR A 85 -4.30 -21.91 10.89
CA THR A 85 -3.97 -22.82 9.78
C THR A 85 -3.37 -22.08 8.57
N ARG A 86 -3.47 -20.75 8.55
CA ARG A 86 -3.04 -19.89 7.42
C ARG A 86 -3.57 -20.34 6.07
N SER A 87 -4.75 -20.99 6.05
CA SER A 87 -5.40 -21.48 4.85
C SER A 87 -6.47 -20.53 4.30
N LYS A 88 -6.96 -19.63 5.15
CA LYS A 88 -7.99 -18.68 4.80
C LYS A 88 -7.40 -17.46 4.08
N ILE A 89 -7.95 -17.16 2.93
CA ILE A 89 -7.63 -15.94 2.17
C ILE A 89 -8.70 -14.89 2.44
N ILE A 90 -8.28 -13.67 2.71
CA ILE A 90 -9.13 -12.49 2.91
C ILE A 90 -8.82 -11.41 1.88
N GLY A 91 -9.72 -10.45 1.75
CA GLY A 91 -9.56 -9.31 0.86
C GLY A 91 -10.07 -9.57 -0.55
N HIS A 92 -9.95 -8.57 -1.38
CA HIS A 92 -10.34 -8.59 -2.78
C HIS A 92 -9.44 -7.64 -3.59
N GLU A 93 -9.37 -7.84 -4.92
CA GLU A 93 -8.47 -7.06 -5.78
C GLU A 93 -8.87 -5.59 -5.92
N ASP A 94 -10.16 -5.25 -5.77
CA ASP A 94 -10.61 -3.85 -5.69
C ASP A 94 -10.26 -3.28 -4.30
N CYS A 95 -8.98 -3.05 -4.07
CA CYS A 95 -8.41 -2.69 -2.77
C CYS A 95 -7.55 -1.43 -2.78
N LEU A 96 -7.37 -0.78 -3.93
CA LEU A 96 -6.53 0.40 -4.05
C LEU A 96 -7.24 1.65 -3.51
N VAL A 97 -7.37 1.67 -2.20
CA VAL A 97 -8.01 2.74 -1.44
C VAL A 97 -7.05 3.31 -0.40
N LEU A 98 -7.32 4.54 -0.01
CA LEU A 98 -6.67 5.23 1.10
C LEU A 98 -7.70 5.76 2.10
N HIS A 99 -7.23 6.08 3.29
CA HIS A 99 -8.01 6.72 4.33
C HIS A 99 -7.36 8.06 4.69
N VAL A 100 -8.17 9.09 4.89
CA VAL A 100 -7.72 10.41 5.35
C VAL A 100 -8.34 10.71 6.70
N TYR A 101 -7.50 11.06 7.65
CA TYR A 101 -7.90 11.46 8.99
C TYR A 101 -7.35 12.85 9.27
N SER A 102 -8.23 13.80 9.60
CA SER A 102 -7.85 15.18 9.83
C SER A 102 -8.47 15.74 11.11
N PRO A 103 -7.74 16.52 11.90
CA PRO A 103 -8.32 17.25 13.02
C PRO A 103 -9.10 18.49 12.55
N LYS A 104 -8.90 18.93 11.30
CA LYS A 104 -9.55 20.13 10.78
C LYS A 104 -9.64 20.08 9.25
N VAL A 105 -10.87 19.98 8.74
CA VAL A 105 -11.17 19.98 7.28
C VAL A 105 -11.39 21.42 6.81
N ASP A 106 -10.30 22.15 6.63
CA ASP A 106 -10.29 23.55 6.20
C ASP A 106 -9.01 23.81 5.40
N LYS A 107 -9.13 24.24 4.15
CA LYS A 107 -7.99 24.51 3.27
C LYS A 107 -6.99 25.52 3.84
N SER A 108 -7.42 26.41 4.70
CA SER A 108 -6.55 27.39 5.35
C SER A 108 -5.70 26.78 6.48
N ALA A 109 -6.01 25.58 6.94
CA ALA A 109 -5.31 24.94 8.06
C ALA A 109 -3.87 24.57 7.73
N LYS A 110 -3.60 24.15 6.46
CA LYS A 110 -2.26 23.86 5.95
C LYS A 110 -1.41 22.97 6.87
N LEU A 111 -2.04 21.94 7.45
CA LEU A 111 -1.40 21.03 8.39
C LEU A 111 -0.37 20.14 7.70
N PRO A 112 0.74 19.77 8.37
CA PRO A 112 1.64 18.75 7.87
C PRO A 112 0.89 17.45 7.58
N VAL A 113 1.28 16.75 6.51
CA VAL A 113 0.68 15.50 6.07
C VAL A 113 1.62 14.34 6.35
N MET A 114 1.11 13.28 6.95
CA MET A 114 1.85 12.05 7.21
C MET A 114 1.17 10.89 6.47
N ILE A 115 1.86 10.25 5.52
CA ILE A 115 1.37 9.11 4.77
C ILE A 115 2.00 7.85 5.34
N PHE A 116 1.17 6.96 5.90
CA PHE A 116 1.62 5.68 6.43
C PHE A 116 1.57 4.59 5.36
N ILE A 117 2.69 3.90 5.19
CA ILE A 117 2.84 2.72 4.33
C ILE A 117 3.00 1.51 5.26
N HIS A 118 2.04 0.60 5.23
CA HIS A 118 2.06 -0.56 6.12
C HIS A 118 3.15 -1.56 5.75
N GLY A 119 3.66 -2.30 6.74
CA GLY A 119 4.56 -3.42 6.58
C GLY A 119 3.84 -4.73 6.24
N GLY A 120 4.49 -5.84 6.58
CA GLY A 120 3.96 -7.19 6.36
C GLY A 120 4.65 -7.93 5.22
N GLY A 121 5.95 -7.69 5.00
CA GLY A 121 6.79 -8.45 4.06
C GLY A 121 6.36 -8.35 2.60
N PHE A 122 5.66 -7.28 2.20
CA PHE A 122 5.02 -7.12 0.90
C PHE A 122 3.94 -8.17 0.58
N MET A 123 3.55 -8.99 1.54
CA MET A 123 2.61 -10.10 1.37
C MET A 123 1.30 -9.91 2.12
N MET A 124 1.28 -9.10 3.16
CA MET A 124 0.14 -8.85 4.03
C MET A 124 0.11 -7.42 4.55
N GLY A 125 -0.96 -7.08 5.27
CA GLY A 125 -1.16 -5.77 5.87
C GLY A 125 -2.30 -5.00 5.21
N ALA A 126 -2.71 -3.92 5.82
CA ALA A 126 -3.75 -3.04 5.30
C ALA A 126 -3.73 -1.68 5.98
N SER A 127 -4.18 -0.66 5.27
CA SER A 127 -4.33 0.71 5.76
C SER A 127 -5.26 0.81 6.97
N VAL A 128 -6.31 -0.03 7.02
CA VAL A 128 -7.35 -0.01 8.05
C VAL A 128 -6.86 -0.47 9.43
N ILE A 129 -5.74 -1.18 9.50
CA ILE A 129 -5.18 -1.70 10.78
C ILE A 129 -4.58 -0.56 11.62
N HIS A 130 -4.18 0.54 10.98
CA HIS A 130 -3.44 1.63 11.62
C HIS A 130 -4.33 2.86 11.76
N GLY A 131 -4.85 3.06 12.99
CA GLY A 131 -5.76 4.14 13.31
C GLY A 131 -5.07 5.46 13.65
N PRO A 132 -5.85 6.55 13.69
CA PRO A 132 -5.36 7.91 13.96
C PRO A 132 -5.24 8.26 15.45
N ASP A 133 -5.65 7.37 16.36
CA ASP A 133 -6.02 7.66 17.75
C ASP A 133 -4.94 8.36 18.58
N LEU A 134 -3.67 8.07 18.32
CA LEU A 134 -2.53 8.65 19.03
C LEU A 134 -1.93 9.84 18.28
N LEU A 135 -1.76 9.69 16.97
CA LEU A 135 -1.03 10.66 16.18
C LEU A 135 -1.79 11.98 16.04
N LEU A 136 -3.11 11.92 15.93
CA LEU A 136 -3.95 13.11 15.75
C LEU A 136 -4.22 13.92 17.04
N ASP A 137 -3.63 13.55 18.17
CA ASP A 137 -3.46 14.49 19.27
C ASP A 137 -2.57 15.68 18.88
N LYS A 138 -1.81 15.54 17.80
CA LYS A 138 -1.03 16.61 17.16
C LYS A 138 -1.76 17.19 15.94
N ASP A 139 -1.34 18.37 15.53
CA ASP A 139 -1.87 19.08 14.37
C ASP A 139 -1.22 18.54 13.08
N VAL A 140 -1.64 17.34 12.67
CA VAL A 140 -1.22 16.67 11.44
C VAL A 140 -2.43 16.06 10.74
N VAL A 141 -2.36 15.87 9.44
CA VAL A 141 -3.27 15.02 8.66
C VAL A 141 -2.60 13.67 8.47
N LEU A 142 -3.27 12.58 8.88
CA LEU A 142 -2.81 11.22 8.64
C LEU A 142 -3.50 10.65 7.41
N VAL A 143 -2.71 10.05 6.52
CA VAL A 143 -3.21 9.22 5.43
C VAL A 143 -2.64 7.82 5.58
N THR A 144 -3.48 6.79 5.43
CA THR A 144 -3.02 5.39 5.38
C THR A 144 -3.43 4.78 4.05
N ILE A 145 -2.54 4.04 3.40
CA ILE A 145 -2.74 3.55 2.03
C ILE A 145 -2.70 2.03 1.96
N ASN A 146 -3.51 1.45 1.08
CA ASN A 146 -3.32 0.08 0.60
C ASN A 146 -2.42 0.08 -0.64
N TYR A 147 -1.82 -1.07 -0.93
CA TYR A 147 -1.11 -1.35 -2.18
C TYR A 147 -1.20 -2.85 -2.47
N ARG A 148 -1.05 -3.26 -3.73
CA ARG A 148 -1.07 -4.69 -4.11
C ARG A 148 0.05 -5.45 -3.45
N LEU A 149 -0.26 -6.67 -3.02
CA LEU A 149 0.59 -7.53 -2.22
C LEU A 149 0.94 -8.82 -2.95
N GLY A 150 2.00 -9.49 -2.49
CA GLY A 150 2.43 -10.77 -3.02
C GLY A 150 2.60 -10.76 -4.53
N PRO A 151 2.24 -11.84 -5.23
CA PRO A 151 2.42 -11.91 -6.68
C PRO A 151 1.56 -10.88 -7.45
N LEU A 152 0.41 -10.44 -6.91
CA LEU A 152 -0.41 -9.42 -7.55
C LEU A 152 0.29 -8.06 -7.61
N GLY A 153 1.15 -7.77 -6.63
CA GLY A 153 1.91 -6.52 -6.54
C GLY A 153 3.35 -6.62 -7.04
N PHE A 154 3.93 -7.82 -7.01
CA PHE A 154 5.38 -7.96 -7.16
C PHE A 154 5.83 -9.10 -8.08
N ALA A 155 4.94 -9.89 -8.69
CA ALA A 155 5.33 -10.76 -9.79
C ALA A 155 5.79 -9.95 -11.00
N SER A 156 6.75 -10.49 -11.77
CA SER A 156 7.19 -9.85 -13.02
C SER A 156 7.71 -10.86 -14.01
N THR A 157 7.43 -10.63 -15.30
CA THR A 157 8.06 -11.31 -16.43
C THR A 157 9.28 -10.54 -16.96
N GLY A 158 9.54 -9.34 -16.42
CA GLY A 158 10.63 -8.46 -16.84
C GLY A 158 10.36 -7.76 -18.17
N ASP A 159 9.10 -7.72 -18.58
CA ASP A 159 8.60 -7.06 -19.79
C ASP A 159 7.21 -6.43 -19.53
N GLU A 160 6.56 -5.91 -20.56
CA GLU A 160 5.24 -5.26 -20.47
C GLU A 160 4.08 -6.22 -20.17
N ALA A 161 4.29 -7.54 -20.26
CA ALA A 161 3.23 -8.51 -19.97
C ALA A 161 2.86 -8.45 -18.48
N ILE A 162 3.86 -8.51 -17.61
CA ILE A 162 3.74 -8.23 -16.16
C ILE A 162 4.89 -7.31 -15.75
N PRO A 163 4.68 -5.99 -15.77
CA PRO A 163 5.67 -5.02 -15.32
C PRO A 163 6.03 -5.24 -13.85
N ALA A 164 7.25 -4.91 -13.48
CA ALA A 164 7.71 -5.05 -12.11
C ALA A 164 7.13 -3.96 -11.19
N ASN A 165 7.27 -4.17 -9.88
CA ASN A 165 7.00 -3.19 -8.81
C ASN A 165 5.60 -2.59 -8.82
N LEU A 166 4.58 -3.33 -9.23
CA LEU A 166 3.21 -2.82 -9.32
C LEU A 166 2.70 -2.31 -7.96
N GLY A 167 3.07 -2.98 -6.85
CA GLY A 167 2.73 -2.53 -5.51
C GLY A 167 3.41 -1.21 -5.11
N LEU A 168 4.66 -0.98 -5.54
CA LEU A 168 5.33 0.31 -5.32
C LEU A 168 4.76 1.42 -6.24
N LYS A 169 4.36 1.08 -7.47
CA LYS A 169 3.67 2.00 -8.37
C LYS A 169 2.29 2.38 -7.84
N ASP A 170 1.59 1.47 -7.14
CA ASP A 170 0.36 1.78 -6.39
C ASP A 170 0.62 2.82 -5.30
N GLN A 171 1.72 2.66 -4.54
CA GLN A 171 2.12 3.62 -3.51
C GLN A 171 2.43 5.00 -4.13
N ALA A 172 3.16 5.04 -5.25
CA ALA A 172 3.46 6.30 -5.95
C ALA A 172 2.19 7.01 -6.42
N LEU A 173 1.22 6.27 -6.96
CA LEU A 173 -0.07 6.84 -7.37
C LEU A 173 -0.88 7.34 -6.17
N ALA A 174 -0.84 6.66 -5.02
CA ALA A 174 -1.47 7.12 -3.79
C ALA A 174 -0.82 8.41 -3.27
N ILE A 175 0.51 8.50 -3.27
CA ILE A 175 1.26 9.71 -2.90
C ILE A 175 0.89 10.87 -3.82
N LYS A 176 0.81 10.61 -5.13
CA LYS A 176 0.36 11.63 -6.09
C LYS A 176 -1.07 12.07 -5.81
N TRP A 177 -1.99 11.14 -5.53
CA TRP A 177 -3.36 11.48 -5.16
C TRP A 177 -3.42 12.38 -3.92
N VAL A 178 -2.61 12.07 -2.91
CA VAL A 178 -2.50 12.92 -1.71
C VAL A 178 -2.03 14.31 -2.06
N HIS A 179 -0.94 14.44 -2.81
CA HIS A 179 -0.45 15.74 -3.26
C HIS A 179 -1.54 16.57 -3.98
N ASP A 180 -2.29 15.93 -4.86
CA ASP A 180 -3.30 16.61 -5.70
C ASP A 180 -4.58 17.00 -4.93
N ASN A 181 -4.85 16.40 -3.75
CA ASN A 181 -6.16 16.52 -3.10
C ASN A 181 -6.14 16.91 -1.62
N ILE A 182 -5.01 16.78 -0.92
CA ILE A 182 -4.98 16.84 0.55
C ILE A 182 -5.30 18.22 1.12
N ASP A 183 -5.18 19.26 0.34
CA ASP A 183 -5.57 20.63 0.74
C ASP A 183 -7.06 20.72 1.06
N ASN A 184 -7.91 19.93 0.40
CA ASN A 184 -9.35 19.85 0.67
C ASN A 184 -9.68 19.18 2.01
N PHE A 185 -8.70 18.53 2.63
CA PHE A 185 -8.80 17.87 3.93
C PHE A 185 -8.02 18.63 5.02
N GLY A 186 -7.56 19.84 4.73
CA GLY A 186 -6.81 20.70 5.65
C GLY A 186 -5.29 20.45 5.67
N GLY A 187 -4.77 19.55 4.83
CA GLY A 187 -3.35 19.27 4.70
C GLY A 187 -2.60 20.25 3.80
N ASN A 188 -1.28 20.29 3.95
CA ASN A 188 -0.40 21.03 3.06
C ASN A 188 0.34 20.05 2.13
N PRO A 189 0.10 20.10 0.80
CA PRO A 189 0.78 19.22 -0.15
C PRO A 189 2.30 19.46 -0.22
N ASP A 190 2.80 20.62 0.21
CA ASP A 190 4.22 20.95 0.28
C ASP A 190 4.89 20.53 1.60
N LEU A 191 4.18 19.84 2.49
CA LEU A 191 4.68 19.34 3.77
C LEU A 191 4.32 17.85 3.98
N VAL A 192 4.63 17.02 3.00
CA VAL A 192 4.33 15.58 3.02
C VAL A 192 5.51 14.78 3.59
N THR A 193 5.24 14.02 4.64
CA THR A 193 6.16 13.03 5.21
C THR A 193 5.60 11.64 4.95
N ILE A 194 6.35 10.75 4.33
CA ILE A 194 6.00 9.33 4.24
C ILE A 194 6.68 8.58 5.39
N PHE A 195 5.98 7.61 5.98
CA PHE A 195 6.55 6.80 7.06
C PHE A 195 6.00 5.38 7.02
N GLY A 196 6.78 4.42 7.54
CA GLY A 196 6.38 3.01 7.52
C GLY A 196 7.29 2.16 8.38
N GLU A 197 6.83 0.92 8.62
CA GLU A 197 7.55 -0.07 9.42
C GLU A 197 7.83 -1.32 8.58
N SER A 198 8.98 -2.00 8.80
CA SER A 198 9.35 -3.24 8.12
C SER A 198 9.36 -3.08 6.59
N ALA A 199 8.56 -3.86 5.83
CA ALA A 199 8.40 -3.68 4.38
C ALA A 199 7.86 -2.28 4.02
N GLY A 200 7.07 -1.65 4.90
CA GLY A 200 6.66 -0.25 4.77
C GLY A 200 7.83 0.71 4.92
N ALA A 201 8.80 0.42 5.78
CA ALA A 201 10.03 1.20 5.92
C ALA A 201 10.94 1.05 4.68
N ALA A 202 11.09 -0.17 4.16
CA ALA A 202 11.75 -0.40 2.88
C ALA A 202 11.06 0.37 1.76
N SER A 203 9.70 0.31 1.71
CA SER A 203 8.91 1.11 0.77
C SER A 203 9.18 2.61 0.89
N VAL A 204 9.26 3.15 2.12
CA VAL A 204 9.61 4.56 2.34
C VAL A 204 10.93 4.89 1.65
N HIS A 205 11.99 4.13 1.95
CA HIS A 205 13.31 4.36 1.35
C HIS A 205 13.26 4.29 -0.19
N LEU A 206 12.61 3.26 -0.75
CA LEU A 206 12.49 3.07 -2.19
C LEU A 206 11.65 4.18 -2.86
N ASN A 207 10.61 4.70 -2.19
CA ASN A 207 9.82 5.84 -2.68
C ASN A 207 10.63 7.14 -2.70
N LEU A 208 11.55 7.35 -1.74
CA LEU A 208 12.45 8.52 -1.74
C LEU A 208 13.43 8.51 -2.91
N LEU A 209 13.82 7.32 -3.38
CA LEU A 209 14.75 7.15 -4.50
C LEU A 209 14.05 7.13 -5.87
N SER A 210 12.73 6.89 -5.89
CA SER A 210 11.99 6.72 -7.14
C SER A 210 11.77 8.04 -7.88
N PRO A 211 12.10 8.11 -9.18
CA PRO A 211 11.83 9.28 -10.01
C PRO A 211 10.33 9.61 -10.13
N LEU A 212 9.44 8.62 -9.93
CA LEU A 212 7.99 8.81 -9.99
C LEU A 212 7.44 9.72 -8.88
N ASN A 213 8.20 9.88 -7.79
CA ASN A 213 7.78 10.69 -6.64
C ASN A 213 8.52 12.05 -6.54
N LYS A 214 9.25 12.42 -7.57
CA LYS A 214 10.02 13.67 -7.57
C LYS A 214 9.12 14.88 -7.29
N GLY A 215 9.43 15.62 -6.22
CA GLY A 215 8.69 16.81 -5.80
C GLY A 215 7.39 16.54 -5.02
N LEU A 216 7.03 15.28 -4.77
CA LEU A 216 5.81 14.92 -4.04
C LEU A 216 6.06 14.62 -2.56
N ILE A 217 7.29 14.28 -2.19
CA ILE A 217 7.69 13.87 -0.84
C ILE A 217 8.70 14.87 -0.30
N HIS A 218 8.56 15.25 0.97
CA HIS A 218 9.42 16.25 1.61
C HIS A 218 10.23 15.68 2.77
N ARG A 219 9.81 14.54 3.36
CA ARG A 219 10.51 13.83 4.44
C ARG A 219 10.16 12.35 4.43
N GLY A 220 11.06 11.52 4.95
CA GLY A 220 10.85 10.09 5.15
C GLY A 220 11.21 9.63 6.56
N ILE A 221 10.44 8.66 7.09
CA ILE A 221 10.76 7.97 8.35
C ILE A 221 10.61 6.47 8.12
N ALA A 222 11.72 5.74 8.18
CA ALA A 222 11.77 4.29 8.01
C ALA A 222 12.06 3.60 9.35
N MET A 223 11.09 2.83 9.83
CA MET A 223 11.19 2.11 11.10
C MET A 223 11.45 0.62 10.82
N SER A 224 12.62 0.12 11.22
CA SER A 224 12.99 -1.30 11.13
C SER A 224 12.99 -1.85 9.70
N GLY A 225 13.54 -1.08 8.76
CA GLY A 225 13.70 -1.52 7.38
C GLY A 225 14.25 -0.44 6.45
N SER A 226 14.85 -0.89 5.35
CA SER A 226 15.31 -0.04 4.25
C SER A 226 15.39 -0.85 2.95
N GLY A 227 15.59 -0.20 1.81
CA GLY A 227 15.84 -0.88 0.54
C GLY A 227 17.10 -1.75 0.52
N TYR A 228 18.04 -1.51 1.44
CA TYR A 228 19.27 -2.32 1.59
C TYR A 228 19.10 -3.57 2.46
N CYS A 229 17.92 -3.78 3.06
CA CYS A 229 17.67 -5.03 3.78
C CYS A 229 17.72 -6.22 2.80
N PRO A 230 18.35 -7.36 3.16
CA PRO A 230 18.50 -8.52 2.27
C PRO A 230 17.21 -9.07 1.70
N TRP A 231 16.10 -8.83 2.40
CA TRP A 231 14.76 -9.25 2.01
C TRP A 231 13.98 -8.21 1.18
N ALA A 232 14.49 -6.97 1.06
CA ALA A 232 13.72 -5.86 0.47
C ALA A 232 13.68 -5.90 -1.04
N ILE A 233 14.73 -6.39 -1.70
CA ILE A 233 14.86 -6.44 -3.16
C ILE A 233 15.23 -7.85 -3.60
N THR A 234 14.50 -8.36 -4.58
CA THR A 234 14.80 -9.63 -5.26
C THR A 234 15.39 -9.35 -6.64
N PRO A 235 16.50 -10.01 -7.04
CA PRO A 235 17.02 -9.90 -8.39
C PRO A 235 15.95 -10.24 -9.45
N LEU A 236 15.86 -9.44 -10.51
CA LEU A 236 14.82 -9.57 -11.54
C LEU A 236 14.75 -10.99 -12.14
N GLN A 237 15.90 -11.62 -12.36
CA GLN A 237 15.92 -12.99 -12.91
C GLN A 237 15.26 -13.98 -11.95
N THR A 238 15.55 -13.90 -10.66
CA THR A 238 14.91 -14.74 -9.63
C THR A 238 13.40 -14.51 -9.59
N LEU A 239 12.97 -13.26 -9.72
CA LEU A 239 11.54 -12.90 -9.73
C LEU A 239 10.83 -13.47 -10.96
N LYS A 240 11.47 -13.43 -12.15
CA LYS A 240 10.97 -14.07 -13.38
C LYS A 240 10.83 -15.58 -13.22
N ASP A 241 11.81 -16.25 -12.64
CA ASP A 241 11.78 -17.69 -12.41
C ASP A 241 10.67 -18.08 -11.43
N ARG A 242 10.48 -17.32 -10.36
CA ARG A 242 9.36 -17.48 -9.40
C ARG A 242 8.00 -17.26 -10.08
N THR A 243 7.87 -16.23 -10.91
CA THR A 243 6.64 -15.93 -11.64
C THR A 243 6.29 -17.08 -12.61
N LYS A 244 7.28 -17.63 -13.32
CA LYS A 244 7.12 -18.78 -14.20
C LYS A 244 6.73 -20.04 -13.43
N ALA A 245 7.39 -20.32 -12.30
CA ALA A 245 7.07 -21.46 -11.45
C ALA A 245 5.62 -21.38 -10.95
N LEU A 246 5.20 -20.20 -10.49
CA LEU A 246 3.82 -19.96 -10.04
C LEU A 246 2.81 -20.18 -11.17
N ALA A 247 3.09 -19.72 -12.39
CA ALA A 247 2.24 -19.94 -13.55
C ALA A 247 2.09 -21.45 -13.86
N VAL A 248 3.18 -22.22 -13.80
CA VAL A 248 3.14 -23.69 -13.98
C VAL A 248 2.29 -24.36 -12.91
N LEU A 249 2.47 -24.01 -11.63
CA LEU A 249 1.67 -24.55 -10.52
C LEU A 249 0.18 -24.27 -10.68
N CYS A 250 -0.15 -23.12 -11.26
CA CYS A 250 -1.53 -22.73 -11.56
C CYS A 250 -2.08 -23.32 -12.84
N SER A 251 -1.33 -24.19 -13.51
CA SER A 251 -1.70 -24.74 -14.86
C SER A 251 -2.01 -23.63 -15.87
N CYS A 252 -1.32 -22.49 -15.74
CA CYS A 252 -1.44 -21.39 -16.69
C CYS A 252 -0.68 -21.73 -17.98
N PRO A 253 -1.16 -21.30 -19.17
CA PRO A 253 -0.40 -21.43 -20.40
C PRO A 253 0.97 -20.73 -20.27
N PRO A 254 2.04 -21.30 -20.85
CA PRO A 254 3.40 -20.74 -20.73
C PRO A 254 3.60 -19.41 -21.48
N GLU A 255 2.65 -18.97 -22.28
CA GLU A 255 2.69 -17.74 -23.09
C GLU A 255 2.01 -16.56 -22.35
N PRO A 256 2.33 -15.29 -22.69
CA PRO A 256 2.24 -14.11 -21.84
C PRO A 256 0.84 -13.65 -21.42
N SER A 257 -0.17 -14.46 -21.60
CA SER A 257 -1.52 -14.12 -21.16
C SER A 257 -1.92 -14.88 -19.90
N LEU A 258 -1.46 -14.46 -18.74
CA LEU A 258 -2.05 -14.83 -17.44
C LEU A 258 -3.49 -14.28 -17.34
N LYS A 259 -4.35 -14.67 -18.29
CA LYS A 259 -5.76 -14.25 -18.38
C LYS A 259 -6.68 -15.34 -17.82
N GLY A 260 -7.62 -14.94 -17.00
CA GLY A 260 -8.74 -15.79 -16.58
C GLY A 260 -8.51 -16.61 -15.30
N PRO A 261 -8.98 -17.88 -15.22
CA PRO A 261 -9.06 -18.66 -13.98
C PRO A 261 -7.73 -18.94 -13.28
N CYS A 262 -6.60 -18.75 -13.93
CA CYS A 262 -5.25 -18.88 -13.34
C CYS A 262 -5.05 -18.04 -12.07
N ILE A 263 -5.79 -17.00 -11.90
CA ILE A 263 -5.61 -16.03 -10.80
C ILE A 263 -6.09 -16.53 -9.45
N PHE A 264 -7.21 -17.23 -9.39
CA PHE A 264 -7.63 -17.88 -8.13
C PHE A 264 -6.59 -18.89 -7.66
N CYS A 265 -5.95 -19.60 -8.60
CA CYS A 265 -4.84 -20.49 -8.29
C CYS A 265 -3.61 -19.71 -7.82
N ILE A 266 -3.29 -18.57 -8.43
CA ILE A 266 -2.16 -17.72 -8.03
C ILE A 266 -2.36 -17.20 -6.61
N ILE A 267 -3.54 -16.69 -6.27
CA ILE A 267 -3.85 -16.23 -4.92
C ILE A 267 -3.84 -17.41 -3.94
N ALA A 268 -4.52 -18.50 -4.28
CA ALA A 268 -4.59 -19.67 -3.39
C ALA A 268 -3.23 -20.32 -3.15
N LEU A 269 -2.40 -20.47 -4.17
CA LEU A 269 -1.08 -21.11 -4.06
C LEU A 269 0.00 -20.19 -3.49
N ALA A 270 0.00 -18.92 -3.86
CA ALA A 270 0.97 -17.96 -3.32
C ALA A 270 0.78 -17.70 -1.81
N PHE A 271 -0.42 -17.94 -1.32
CA PHE A 271 -0.77 -17.74 0.08
C PHE A 271 -1.08 -19.04 0.83
N SER A 272 -1.16 -20.20 0.15
CA SER A 272 -1.32 -21.48 0.84
C SER A 272 0.03 -21.92 1.41
N SER A 273 0.13 -21.89 2.72
CA SER A 273 1.27 -22.36 3.49
C SER A 273 1.28 -23.89 3.66
N THR A 274 1.00 -24.68 2.58
CA THR A 274 1.23 -26.12 2.64
C THR A 274 2.68 -26.42 2.25
N PRO A 275 3.56 -26.75 3.22
CA PRO A 275 4.99 -26.92 3.00
C PRO A 275 5.37 -28.05 2.07
N SER A 276 4.43 -28.93 1.72
CA SER A 276 4.72 -30.19 1.04
C SER A 276 4.68 -30.15 -0.50
N SER A 277 4.25 -29.06 -1.09
CA SER A 277 4.11 -28.97 -2.57
C SER A 277 4.96 -27.88 -3.25
N PHE A 278 5.65 -27.04 -2.48
CA PHE A 278 6.59 -26.06 -3.02
C PHE A 278 8.03 -26.65 -2.95
N PRO A 279 8.78 -26.65 -4.05
CA PRO A 279 10.18 -27.07 -4.04
C PRO A 279 11.13 -26.06 -3.35
N PHE A 280 10.58 -25.06 -2.67
CA PHE A 280 11.32 -24.04 -1.94
C PHE A 280 11.36 -24.44 -0.47
N SER A 281 12.56 -24.56 0.07
CA SER A 281 12.87 -25.11 1.40
C SER A 281 12.05 -24.47 2.53
N GLN A 282 11.73 -25.27 3.55
CA GLN A 282 11.04 -24.89 4.78
C GLN A 282 11.78 -23.85 5.65
N ASP A 283 12.92 -23.38 5.20
CA ASP A 283 13.74 -22.42 5.91
C ASP A 283 13.22 -21.00 5.71
N TRP A 284 12.33 -20.57 6.58
CA TRP A 284 11.98 -19.18 6.84
C TRP A 284 13.17 -18.35 7.34
N ALA A 285 14.37 -18.85 7.18
CA ALA A 285 15.60 -18.19 7.52
C ALA A 285 15.86 -17.07 6.51
N VAL A 286 15.61 -15.84 6.95
CA VAL A 286 16.20 -14.60 6.44
C VAL A 286 16.54 -14.63 4.93
N GLY A 287 15.59 -14.30 4.06
CA GLY A 287 15.88 -14.08 2.65
C GLY A 287 14.82 -14.49 1.63
N ASP A 288 13.91 -15.39 1.94
CA ASP A 288 12.94 -15.92 0.98
C ASP A 288 11.53 -15.34 1.12
N LEU A 289 11.40 -14.02 1.08
CA LEU A 289 10.13 -13.40 0.73
C LEU A 289 9.92 -13.62 -0.76
N PHE A 290 8.82 -14.33 -1.13
CA PHE A 290 8.64 -14.87 -2.47
C PHE A 290 8.50 -13.81 -3.57
N PHE A 291 7.87 -12.67 -3.30
CA PHE A 291 7.63 -11.60 -4.25
C PHE A 291 7.84 -10.24 -3.58
N THR A 292 8.94 -9.62 -3.91
CA THR A 292 9.36 -8.33 -3.35
C THR A 292 9.76 -7.39 -4.47
N PRO A 293 10.01 -6.11 -4.20
CA PRO A 293 10.57 -5.16 -5.15
C PRO A 293 11.80 -5.67 -5.90
N THR A 294 12.03 -5.12 -7.08
CA THR A 294 13.20 -5.43 -7.94
C THR A 294 13.68 -4.18 -8.67
N ILE A 295 14.93 -4.20 -9.13
CA ILE A 295 15.44 -3.20 -10.07
C ILE A 295 14.84 -3.50 -11.46
N GLU A 296 14.32 -2.48 -12.14
CA GLU A 296 13.67 -2.57 -13.45
C GLU A 296 14.59 -2.04 -14.54
N SER A 297 14.29 -2.40 -15.80
CA SER A 297 14.89 -1.72 -16.94
C SER A 297 14.52 -0.24 -16.95
N GLU A 298 15.44 0.60 -17.40
CA GLU A 298 15.24 2.06 -17.45
C GLU A 298 14.18 2.40 -18.51
N THR A 299 12.99 2.75 -18.05
CA THR A 299 11.83 3.19 -18.84
C THR A 299 11.20 4.41 -18.18
N GLU A 300 10.35 5.15 -18.90
CA GLU A 300 9.65 6.34 -18.37
C GLU A 300 8.86 6.04 -17.09
N ASN A 301 8.27 4.84 -16.99
CA ASN A 301 7.44 4.43 -15.86
C ASN A 301 8.17 3.50 -14.87
N ALA A 302 9.49 3.36 -14.97
CA ALA A 302 10.26 2.55 -14.03
C ALA A 302 10.24 3.18 -12.64
N PHE A 303 9.92 2.38 -11.64
CA PHE A 303 9.93 2.81 -10.24
C PHE A 303 11.36 2.81 -9.67
N LEU A 304 12.15 1.77 -9.98
CA LEU A 304 13.57 1.62 -9.62
C LEU A 304 14.39 1.36 -10.87
N PRO A 305 14.74 2.40 -11.65
CA PRO A 305 15.43 2.24 -12.94
C PRO A 305 16.90 1.85 -12.84
N LYS A 306 17.50 1.92 -11.65
CA LYS A 306 18.92 1.71 -11.39
C LYS A 306 19.13 1.01 -10.05
N GLU A 307 20.36 0.50 -9.83
CA GLU A 307 20.79 0.04 -8.51
C GLU A 307 20.68 1.16 -7.47
N LEU A 308 20.41 0.82 -6.21
CA LEU A 308 20.14 1.82 -5.17
C LEU A 308 21.29 2.78 -4.95
N ASP A 309 22.54 2.32 -5.11
CA ASP A 309 23.75 3.13 -4.97
C ASP A 309 23.94 4.14 -6.10
N GLU A 310 23.20 4.00 -7.19
CA GLU A 310 23.19 4.92 -8.33
C GLU A 310 22.02 5.93 -8.27
N LEU A 311 21.14 5.76 -7.29
CA LEU A 311 20.00 6.64 -7.06
C LEU A 311 20.29 7.53 -5.85
N ASP A 312 19.98 8.80 -5.96
CA ASP A 312 20.21 9.80 -4.91
C ASP A 312 18.92 10.51 -4.53
N SER A 313 18.86 10.95 -3.26
CA SER A 313 17.75 11.72 -2.74
C SER A 313 18.25 12.73 -1.71
N GLU A 314 17.97 14.01 -1.94
CA GLU A 314 18.24 15.09 -0.99
C GLU A 314 17.14 15.23 0.09
N ILE A 315 16.13 14.36 0.06
CA ILE A 315 14.99 14.42 0.99
C ILE A 315 15.44 14.01 2.41
N PRO A 316 15.20 14.82 3.44
CA PRO A 316 15.51 14.48 4.81
C PRO A 316 14.90 13.13 5.22
N PHE A 317 15.73 12.23 5.73
CA PHE A 317 15.37 10.86 6.03
C PHE A 317 15.80 10.45 7.43
N VAL A 318 14.87 9.87 8.21
CA VAL A 318 15.13 9.31 9.53
C VAL A 318 14.92 7.80 9.46
N THR A 319 15.90 7.06 9.96
CA THR A 319 15.79 5.59 10.07
C THR A 319 16.19 5.13 11.46
N GLY A 320 15.64 4.01 11.89
CA GLY A 320 15.92 3.41 13.20
C GLY A 320 15.46 1.97 13.28
N ILE A 321 16.03 1.27 14.26
CA ILE A 321 15.71 -0.12 14.58
C ILE A 321 15.45 -0.26 16.08
N THR A 322 14.75 -1.30 16.49
CA THR A 322 14.60 -1.66 17.90
C THR A 322 15.75 -2.55 18.39
N SER A 323 16.01 -2.56 19.69
CA SER A 323 17.11 -3.36 20.29
C SER A 323 16.94 -4.88 20.15
N GLY A 324 15.72 -5.37 19.90
CA GLY A 324 15.38 -6.78 19.74
C GLY A 324 15.11 -7.23 18.30
N GLU A 325 15.42 -6.41 17.30
CA GLU A 325 15.07 -6.59 15.88
C GLU A 325 15.41 -8.00 15.34
N GLY A 326 16.61 -8.51 15.63
CA GLY A 326 17.04 -9.84 15.18
C GLY A 326 16.28 -11.01 15.80
N GLY A 327 15.56 -10.81 16.90
CA GLY A 327 14.81 -11.86 17.60
C GLY A 327 13.67 -12.44 16.76
N LEU A 328 13.06 -11.64 15.87
CA LEU A 328 12.01 -12.08 14.97
C LEU A 328 12.49 -13.20 14.03
N PHE A 329 13.73 -13.13 13.57
CA PHE A 329 14.34 -14.09 12.63
C PHE A 329 15.09 -15.21 13.33
N ALA A 330 15.48 -15.04 14.61
CA ALA A 330 16.22 -16.03 15.37
C ALA A 330 15.33 -17.08 16.05
N SER A 331 14.04 -16.80 16.22
CA SER A 331 13.09 -17.67 16.95
C SER A 331 12.66 -18.92 16.19
N GLY A 332 13.14 -19.13 14.97
CA GLY A 332 12.81 -20.28 14.11
C GLY A 332 13.86 -21.41 14.12
N LYS A 333 14.85 -21.40 15.05
CA LYS A 333 15.86 -22.47 15.19
C LYS A 333 15.54 -23.37 16.36
#